data_f281fd44907d69e117fed3978249dd3e
#
_entry.id   f281fd44907d69e117fed3978249dd3e
#
_cell.length_a   1.000
_cell.length_b   1.000
_cell.length_c   1.000
_cell.angle_alpha   90.00
_cell.angle_beta   90.00
_cell.angle_gamma   90.00
#
_symmetry.space_group_name_H-M   'P 1'
#
loop_
_entity.id
_entity.type
_entity.pdbx_description
1 polymer ?
#
loop_
_entity_poly.entity_id
_entity_poly.type
_entity_poly.pdbx_seq_one_letter_code
_entity_poly.pdbx_strand_id
1 'polypeptide(L)'
;HTPYKKRFNGAVYVLTNAYSFSASGELASLLKTNTNAIFIGEEPGGNSSEIIAGEVVTLVLPNSKVRIRIPIVNQKIHSTSQPADRGVIPDYQIRNSISDMISGRDAILEKTKNLIVLSRE
;
A
#
# COMPACT_ATOMS: atom_id res chain seq x y z
N HIS A 1 -6.69 -10.99 -17.78
CA HIS A 1 -7.89 -10.13 -17.73
C HIS A 1 -7.85 -9.13 -18.88
N THR A 2 -8.91 -9.05 -19.66
CA THR A 2 -9.06 -8.01 -20.69
C THR A 2 -9.54 -6.73 -20.01
N PRO A 3 -8.84 -5.57 -20.22
CA PRO A 3 -9.27 -4.32 -19.62
C PRO A 3 -10.65 -3.89 -20.10
N TYR A 4 -11.41 -3.22 -19.25
CA TYR A 4 -12.71 -2.67 -19.63
C TYR A 4 -12.55 -1.62 -20.74
N LYS A 5 -13.50 -1.58 -21.71
CA LYS A 5 -13.50 -0.60 -22.80
C LYS A 5 -13.57 0.84 -22.28
N LYS A 6 -14.36 1.09 -21.22
CA LYS A 6 -14.41 2.38 -20.53
C LYS A 6 -13.50 2.30 -19.29
N ARG A 7 -12.31 2.89 -19.37
CA ARG A 7 -11.34 2.95 -18.29
C ARG A 7 -10.79 4.36 -18.17
N PHE A 8 -10.32 4.70 -16.98
CA PHE A 8 -9.55 5.94 -16.78
C PHE A 8 -8.18 5.82 -17.47
N ASN A 9 -7.82 6.82 -18.27
CA ASN A 9 -6.56 6.87 -19.00
C ASN A 9 -5.66 8.05 -18.57
N GLY A 10 -6.04 8.76 -17.50
CA GLY A 10 -5.25 9.87 -16.96
C GLY A 10 -4.13 9.39 -16.04
N ALA A 11 -3.28 10.32 -15.61
CA ALA A 11 -2.25 10.05 -14.61
C ALA A 11 -2.89 9.70 -13.25
N VAL A 12 -2.35 8.69 -12.59
CA VAL A 12 -2.78 8.23 -11.27
C VAL A 12 -1.64 8.45 -10.29
N TYR A 13 -1.91 9.16 -9.21
CA TYR A 13 -0.98 9.41 -8.12
C TYR A 13 -1.50 8.71 -6.87
N VAL A 14 -0.68 7.85 -6.28
CA VAL A 14 -1.04 7.03 -5.12
C VAL A 14 -0.24 7.51 -3.91
N LEU A 15 -0.95 8.03 -2.93
CA LEU A 15 -0.33 8.48 -1.68
C LEU A 15 -0.38 7.34 -0.66
N THR A 16 0.78 6.99 -0.11
CA THR A 16 0.93 5.89 0.84
C THR A 16 1.67 6.32 2.09
N ASN A 17 1.39 5.63 3.18
CA ASN A 17 2.15 5.73 4.42
C ASN A 17 2.21 4.36 5.12
N ALA A 18 2.91 4.27 6.24
CA ALA A 18 3.08 3.02 7.00
C ALA A 18 1.76 2.38 7.48
N TYR A 19 0.68 3.15 7.55
CA TYR A 19 -0.66 2.65 7.90
C TYR A 19 -1.45 2.09 6.70
N SER A 20 -0.91 2.20 5.50
CA SER A 20 -1.49 1.60 4.29
C SER A 20 -1.12 0.12 4.22
N PHE A 21 -1.80 -0.74 4.98
CA PHE A 21 -1.50 -2.18 5.04
C PHE A 21 -2.72 -3.06 4.75
N SER A 22 -2.53 -4.39 4.70
CA SER A 22 -3.56 -5.37 4.35
C SER A 22 -4.14 -5.09 2.96
N ALA A 23 -5.44 -4.94 2.79
CA ALA A 23 -6.09 -4.66 1.50
C ALA A 23 -5.53 -3.41 0.80
N SER A 24 -5.12 -2.38 1.55
CA SER A 24 -4.47 -1.19 0.97
C SER A 24 -3.10 -1.51 0.40
N GLY A 25 -2.33 -2.38 1.05
CA GLY A 25 -1.04 -2.86 0.54
C GLY A 25 -1.20 -3.73 -0.71
N GLU A 26 -2.24 -4.59 -0.74
CA GLU A 26 -2.59 -5.40 -1.91
C GLU A 26 -2.94 -4.50 -3.11
N LEU A 27 -3.82 -3.53 -2.90
CA LEU A 27 -4.18 -2.57 -3.95
C LEU A 27 -2.95 -1.81 -4.45
N ALA A 28 -2.08 -1.36 -3.54
CA ALA A 28 -0.84 -0.69 -3.90
C ALA A 28 0.04 -1.59 -4.78
N SER A 29 0.23 -2.86 -4.41
CA SER A 29 1.00 -3.84 -5.19
C SER A 29 0.41 -4.08 -6.57
N LEU A 30 -0.91 -4.25 -6.66
CA LEU A 30 -1.61 -4.45 -7.93
C LEU A 30 -1.49 -3.22 -8.84
N LEU A 31 -1.66 -2.02 -8.31
CA LEU A 31 -1.49 -0.77 -9.07
C LEU A 31 -0.05 -0.58 -9.54
N LYS A 32 0.93 -0.82 -8.68
CA LYS A 32 2.36 -0.69 -9.02
C LYS A 32 2.78 -1.66 -10.11
N THR A 33 2.24 -2.89 -10.09
CA THR A 33 2.58 -3.94 -11.05
C THR A 33 1.89 -3.76 -12.41
N ASN A 34 0.65 -3.28 -12.41
CA ASN A 34 -0.21 -3.33 -13.58
C ASN A 34 -0.48 -1.95 -14.22
N THR A 35 0.05 -0.87 -13.65
CA THR A 35 -0.20 0.50 -14.13
C THR A 35 1.06 1.35 -14.08
N ASN A 36 1.00 2.53 -14.70
CA ASN A 36 2.03 3.57 -14.59
C ASN A 36 1.74 4.55 -13.44
N ALA A 37 1.04 4.11 -12.39
CA ALA A 37 0.75 4.96 -11.25
C ALA A 37 2.03 5.38 -10.52
N ILE A 38 2.08 6.66 -10.14
CA ILE A 38 3.20 7.27 -9.42
C ILE A 38 2.90 7.21 -7.92
N PHE A 39 3.78 6.59 -7.17
CA PHE A 39 3.64 6.42 -5.73
C PHE A 39 4.43 7.47 -4.96
N ILE A 40 3.79 8.14 -4.01
CA ILE A 40 4.38 9.22 -3.21
C ILE A 40 4.10 8.96 -1.73
N GLY A 41 5.11 9.11 -0.89
CA GLY A 41 4.95 9.02 0.55
C GLY A 41 5.90 8.03 1.20
N GLU A 42 5.39 7.31 2.19
CA GLU A 42 6.15 6.27 2.90
C GLU A 42 5.80 4.90 2.33
N GLU A 43 6.72 3.95 2.52
CA GLU A 43 6.46 2.55 2.22
C GLU A 43 5.24 2.04 2.98
N PRO A 44 4.23 1.45 2.32
CA PRO A 44 3.11 0.79 2.97
C PRO A 44 3.57 -0.32 3.92
N GLY A 45 2.85 -0.50 5.01
CA GLY A 45 3.07 -1.64 5.90
C GLY A 45 2.66 -2.95 5.24
N GLY A 46 3.40 -4.03 5.56
CA GLY A 46 3.13 -5.36 5.05
C GLY A 46 4.05 -5.77 3.90
N ASN A 47 3.62 -6.79 3.19
CA ASN A 47 4.41 -7.43 2.14
C ASN A 47 3.77 -7.15 0.77
N SER A 48 4.57 -6.81 -0.23
CA SER A 48 4.11 -6.51 -1.60
C SER A 48 3.77 -7.76 -2.41
N SER A 49 4.20 -8.94 -1.97
CA SER A 49 4.06 -10.20 -2.71
C SER A 49 3.05 -11.16 -2.12
N GLU A 50 2.65 -10.98 -0.85
CA GLU A 50 1.71 -11.89 -0.18
C GLU A 50 0.94 -11.20 0.94
N ILE A 51 -0.26 -11.70 1.20
CA ILE A 51 -1.12 -11.27 2.30
C ILE A 51 -1.59 -12.49 3.07
N ILE A 52 -1.39 -12.46 4.38
CA ILE A 52 -1.96 -13.43 5.30
C ILE A 52 -3.34 -12.90 5.73
N ALA A 53 -4.39 -13.41 5.10
CA ALA A 53 -5.76 -12.92 5.30
C ALA A 53 -6.79 -14.04 5.09
N GLY A 54 -8.06 -13.70 5.29
CA GLY A 54 -9.17 -14.60 5.03
C GLY A 54 -9.52 -15.46 6.25
N GLU A 55 -9.47 -16.78 6.13
CA GLU A 55 -9.89 -17.70 7.16
C GLU A 55 -8.96 -17.70 8.36
N VAL A 56 -9.55 -17.70 9.55
CA VAL A 56 -8.84 -17.69 10.83
C VAL A 56 -9.39 -18.80 11.71
N VAL A 57 -8.53 -19.67 12.18
CA VAL A 57 -8.87 -20.62 13.25
C VAL A 57 -8.56 -20.04 14.61
N THR A 58 -9.37 -20.40 15.60
CA THR A 58 -9.13 -19.99 16.98
C THR A 58 -8.68 -21.18 17.80
N LEU A 59 -7.45 -21.11 18.31
CA LEU A 59 -6.93 -22.04 19.29
C LEU A 59 -7.22 -21.50 20.69
N VAL A 60 -7.83 -22.34 21.56
CA VAL A 60 -8.02 -22.02 22.97
C VAL A 60 -7.06 -22.84 23.79
N LEU A 61 -6.17 -22.18 24.52
CA LEU A 61 -5.21 -22.87 25.39
C LEU A 61 -5.94 -23.58 26.55
N PRO A 62 -5.66 -24.87 26.83
CA PRO A 62 -6.47 -25.65 27.74
C PRO A 62 -6.44 -25.17 29.18
N ASN A 63 -5.33 -24.61 29.65
CA ASN A 63 -5.16 -24.17 31.02
C ASN A 63 -5.55 -22.70 31.22
N SER A 64 -4.89 -21.78 30.50
CA SER A 64 -5.09 -20.34 30.63
C SER A 64 -6.36 -19.81 29.96
N LYS A 65 -7.01 -20.61 29.10
CA LYS A 65 -8.17 -20.21 28.27
C LYS A 65 -7.90 -19.04 27.34
N VAL A 66 -6.64 -18.65 27.17
CA VAL A 66 -6.23 -17.62 26.21
C VAL A 66 -6.62 -18.08 24.80
N ARG A 67 -7.22 -17.18 24.05
CA ARG A 67 -7.64 -17.41 22.66
C ARG A 67 -6.60 -16.84 21.72
N ILE A 68 -6.03 -17.69 20.86
CA ILE A 68 -5.05 -17.33 19.83
C ILE A 68 -5.75 -17.44 18.49
N ARG A 69 -5.78 -16.35 17.74
CA ARG A 69 -6.30 -16.33 16.35
C ARG A 69 -5.14 -16.57 15.39
N ILE A 70 -5.25 -17.62 14.59
CA ILE A 70 -4.21 -18.06 13.66
C ILE A 70 -4.80 -17.98 12.25
N PRO A 71 -4.35 -17.04 11.40
CA PRO A 71 -4.73 -17.03 10.00
C PRO A 71 -4.14 -18.25 9.30
N ILE A 72 -4.93 -18.90 8.45
CA ILE A 72 -4.54 -20.15 7.77
C ILE A 72 -4.48 -20.01 6.24
N VAL A 73 -4.80 -18.84 5.71
CA VAL A 73 -4.73 -18.57 4.28
C VAL A 73 -3.64 -17.55 4.00
N ASN A 74 -2.75 -17.90 3.08
CA ASN A 74 -1.76 -17.00 2.51
C ASN A 74 -2.10 -16.76 1.04
N GLN A 75 -2.47 -15.53 0.69
CA GLN A 75 -2.74 -15.12 -0.69
C GLN A 75 -1.48 -14.51 -1.31
N LYS A 76 -1.02 -15.11 -2.39
CA LYS A 76 0.11 -14.56 -3.15
C LYS A 76 -0.36 -13.51 -4.14
N ILE A 77 0.28 -12.35 -4.09
CA ILE A 77 0.11 -11.27 -5.06
C ILE A 77 1.18 -11.47 -6.13
N HIS A 78 0.76 -11.60 -7.38
CA HIS A 78 1.71 -11.71 -8.48
C HIS A 78 2.32 -10.34 -8.79
N SER A 79 3.39 -10.00 -8.07
CA SER A 79 4.16 -8.76 -8.25
C SER A 79 5.55 -9.12 -8.77
N THR A 80 5.94 -8.54 -9.91
CA THR A 80 7.24 -8.79 -10.54
C THR A 80 8.22 -7.63 -10.34
N SER A 81 7.77 -6.51 -9.81
CA SER A 81 8.53 -5.25 -9.80
C SER A 81 8.98 -4.78 -8.41
N GLN A 82 8.62 -5.50 -7.35
CA GLN A 82 8.92 -5.10 -5.97
C GLN A 82 9.64 -6.22 -5.20
N PRO A 83 10.51 -5.89 -4.23
CA PRO A 83 11.07 -6.89 -3.34
C PRO A 83 9.99 -7.67 -2.59
N ALA A 84 10.19 -8.99 -2.45
CA ALA A 84 9.16 -9.89 -1.91
C ALA A 84 8.97 -9.80 -0.39
N ASP A 85 9.87 -9.14 0.32
CA ASP A 85 9.96 -9.14 1.79
C ASP A 85 9.58 -7.80 2.45
N ARG A 86 9.06 -6.85 1.65
CA ARG A 86 8.69 -5.51 2.12
C ARG A 86 7.50 -4.94 1.34
N GLY A 87 7.01 -3.78 1.76
CA GLY A 87 5.93 -3.06 1.09
C GLY A 87 6.33 -2.51 -0.28
N VAL A 88 5.39 -1.89 -0.96
CA VAL A 88 5.64 -1.19 -2.22
C VAL A 88 6.54 0.02 -1.99
N ILE A 89 7.68 0.08 -2.65
CA ILE A 89 8.58 1.23 -2.54
C ILE A 89 8.01 2.39 -3.36
N PRO A 90 7.73 3.56 -2.72
CA PRO A 90 7.26 4.74 -3.44
C PRO A 90 8.33 5.29 -4.40
N ASP A 91 7.88 5.87 -5.52
CA ASP A 91 8.77 6.56 -6.47
C ASP A 91 9.36 7.84 -5.85
N TYR A 92 8.58 8.49 -4.99
CA TYR A 92 9.01 9.64 -4.19
C TYR A 92 8.82 9.34 -2.71
N GLN A 93 9.91 8.98 -2.04
CA GLN A 93 9.89 8.70 -0.61
C GLN A 93 9.87 10.01 0.19
N ILE A 94 8.77 10.29 0.84
CA ILE A 94 8.52 11.49 1.62
C ILE A 94 7.81 11.11 2.91
N ARG A 95 8.21 11.74 4.00
CA ARG A 95 7.60 11.61 5.32
C ARG A 95 7.25 12.98 5.86
N ASN A 96 6.09 13.10 6.50
CA ASN A 96 5.76 14.29 7.28
C ASN A 96 6.69 14.38 8.51
N SER A 97 7.32 15.51 8.71
CA SER A 97 8.08 15.81 9.92
C SER A 97 7.15 16.10 11.10
N ILE A 98 7.69 16.11 12.30
CA ILE A 98 6.93 16.49 13.50
C ILE A 98 6.41 17.95 13.35
N SER A 99 7.21 18.85 12.79
CA SER A 99 6.79 20.23 12.54
C SER A 99 5.65 20.33 11.52
N ASP A 100 5.65 19.47 10.49
CA ASP A 100 4.56 19.39 9.53
C ASP A 100 3.26 18.97 10.23
N MET A 101 3.34 17.92 11.06
CA MET A 101 2.18 17.43 11.82
C MET A 101 1.60 18.50 12.77
N ILE A 102 2.47 19.24 13.50
CA ILE A 102 2.05 20.29 14.42
C ILE A 102 1.39 21.45 13.67
N SER A 103 1.93 21.82 12.50
CA SER A 103 1.39 22.92 11.68
C SER A 103 0.20 22.52 10.80
N GLY A 104 -0.18 21.23 10.79
CA GLY A 104 -1.23 20.70 9.90
C GLY A 104 -0.82 20.65 8.42
N ARG A 105 0.47 20.69 8.14
CA ARG A 105 1.02 20.61 6.80
C ARG A 105 1.11 19.13 6.36
N ASP A 106 0.73 18.85 5.12
CA ASP A 106 0.90 17.54 4.50
C ASP A 106 1.92 17.63 3.36
N ALA A 107 3.19 17.30 3.68
CA ALA A 107 4.29 17.36 2.74
C ALA A 107 4.12 16.36 1.57
N ILE A 108 3.45 15.22 1.81
CA ILE A 108 3.17 14.21 0.79
C ILE A 108 2.17 14.77 -0.23
N LEU A 109 1.08 15.34 0.26
CA LEU A 109 0.06 15.97 -0.58
C LEU A 109 0.60 17.17 -1.35
N GLU A 110 1.42 18.01 -0.73
CA GLU A 110 2.06 19.17 -1.39
C GLU A 110 2.98 18.71 -2.53
N LYS A 111 3.83 17.71 -2.29
CA LYS A 111 4.67 17.14 -3.34
C LYS A 111 3.83 16.60 -4.49
N THR A 112 2.74 15.92 -4.19
CA THR A 112 1.84 15.37 -5.21
C THR A 112 1.24 16.48 -6.07
N LYS A 113 0.73 17.56 -5.44
CA LYS A 113 0.21 18.72 -6.18
C LYS A 113 1.25 19.34 -7.11
N ASN A 114 2.49 19.48 -6.65
CA ASN A 114 3.58 20.03 -7.46
C ASN A 114 3.89 19.13 -8.67
N LEU A 115 3.89 17.80 -8.48
CA LEU A 115 4.10 16.86 -9.60
C LEU A 115 2.97 16.94 -10.63
N ILE A 116 1.72 17.11 -10.19
CA ILE A 116 0.57 17.27 -11.09
C ILE A 116 0.69 18.55 -11.93
N VAL A 117 1.13 19.65 -11.33
CA VAL A 117 1.33 20.93 -12.06
C VAL A 117 2.41 20.76 -13.12
N LEU A 118 3.58 20.22 -12.74
CA LEU A 118 4.70 20.00 -13.66
C LEU A 118 4.40 19.04 -14.81
N SER A 119 3.48 18.12 -14.63
CA SER A 119 3.08 17.16 -15.68
C SER A 119 2.13 17.73 -16.73
N ARG A 120 1.68 18.98 -16.55
CA ARG A 120 0.76 19.68 -17.48
C ARG A 120 1.47 20.67 -18.41
N GLU A 121 2.74 20.93 -18.14
CA GLU A 121 3.63 21.72 -18.99
C GLU A 121 4.32 20.84 -20.06
#